data_d92b697871b3d7cf0544311e52f9e99a
#
_entry.id   d92b697871b3d7cf0544311e52f9e99a
#
_cell.length_a   1.000
_cell.length_b   1.000
_cell.length_c   1.000
_cell.angle_alpha   90.00
_cell.angle_beta   90.00
_cell.angle_gamma   90.00
#
_symmetry.space_group_name_H-M   'P 1'
#
loop_
_entity.id
_entity.type
_entity.pdbx_description
1 polymer ?
#
loop_
_entity_poly.entity_id
_entity_poly.type
_entity_poly.pdbx_seq_one_letter_code
_entity_poly.pdbx_strand_id
1 'polypeptide(L)'
;PPFPAVSGLWGKPTIVNNVETLASVPYIFREGVEEFTKYGTERSKGTKVFCLGGKVVNVGLVEIPMGTTLRELIFDIGGGIQDGKRFKAIQTGGPSGGCLTEEDLDTPIDFDNMVAAGSMMGSGGAIVMDEDNCMVDVAKFYMGFICDESCGKCSPCRIGTKRMLEILNRITSGAGTMQDFDDLEEIAAACKTNSLCALGQTSANPILSTIAHFRDEYIAHIQDKKCPAKVCKDLITYTIDPDKCRKCSMCSRACPMETIHGQPGKTVFEIDQSNCIKCGMCLASCKFDAISID
;
A
#
# COMPACT_ATOMS: atom_id res chain seq x y z
N PRO A 1 -8.59 -18.60 21.69
CA PRO A 1 -9.48 -19.66 21.26
C PRO A 1 -8.68 -20.93 20.96
N PRO A 2 -9.30 -22.13 21.10
CA PRO A 2 -8.65 -23.38 20.75
C PRO A 2 -8.38 -23.45 19.23
N PHE A 3 -7.43 -24.29 18.84
CA PHE A 3 -7.16 -24.52 17.43
C PHE A 3 -8.38 -25.23 16.78
N PRO A 4 -8.87 -24.78 15.60
CA PRO A 4 -10.11 -25.31 15.02
C PRO A 4 -10.13 -26.81 14.80
N ALA A 5 -8.99 -27.43 14.48
CA ALA A 5 -8.91 -28.89 14.33
C ALA A 5 -9.15 -29.66 15.64
N VAL A 6 -9.05 -28.99 16.78
CA VAL A 6 -9.36 -29.58 18.10
C VAL A 6 -10.77 -29.22 18.53
N SER A 7 -11.15 -27.94 18.42
CA SER A 7 -12.47 -27.45 18.81
C SER A 7 -12.84 -26.23 17.98
N GLY A 8 -13.54 -26.43 16.88
CA GLY A 8 -13.98 -25.40 15.94
C GLY A 8 -15.49 -25.16 16.00
N LEU A 9 -16.16 -25.25 14.86
CA LEU A 9 -17.59 -25.00 14.71
C LEU A 9 -18.40 -25.94 15.63
N TRP A 10 -19.30 -25.36 16.43
CA TRP A 10 -20.10 -26.07 17.45
C TRP A 10 -19.30 -26.91 18.43
N GLY A 11 -18.06 -26.51 18.71
CA GLY A 11 -17.16 -27.24 19.61
C GLY A 11 -16.65 -28.58 19.04
N LYS A 12 -16.81 -28.80 17.73
CA LYS A 12 -16.35 -30.02 17.04
C LYS A 12 -15.05 -29.77 16.29
N PRO A 13 -14.21 -30.80 16.07
CA PRO A 13 -13.06 -30.71 15.18
C PRO A 13 -13.48 -30.19 13.80
N THR A 14 -12.83 -29.14 13.34
CA THR A 14 -13.20 -28.45 12.11
C THR A 14 -11.96 -28.18 11.25
N ILE A 15 -12.02 -28.54 9.98
CA ILE A 15 -11.02 -28.23 8.98
C ILE A 15 -11.37 -26.87 8.37
N VAL A 16 -10.39 -25.98 8.31
CA VAL A 16 -10.51 -24.66 7.68
C VAL A 16 -9.63 -24.63 6.43
N ASN A 17 -10.24 -24.36 5.28
CA ASN A 17 -9.54 -24.22 4.01
C ASN A 17 -9.95 -22.93 3.29
N ASN A 18 -9.09 -22.44 2.40
CA ASN A 18 -9.41 -21.32 1.54
C ASN A 18 -10.55 -21.67 0.60
N VAL A 19 -11.44 -20.72 0.32
CA VAL A 19 -12.61 -20.90 -0.56
C VAL A 19 -12.20 -21.30 -1.97
N GLU A 20 -11.14 -20.74 -2.51
CA GLU A 20 -10.62 -21.08 -3.83
C GLU A 20 -10.10 -22.52 -3.89
N THR A 21 -9.43 -23.00 -2.83
CA THR A 21 -9.06 -24.40 -2.70
C THR A 21 -10.30 -25.32 -2.74
N LEU A 22 -11.35 -24.97 -1.97
CA LEU A 22 -12.58 -25.76 -1.96
C LEU A 22 -13.31 -25.69 -3.30
N ALA A 23 -13.29 -24.55 -4.00
CA ALA A 23 -13.88 -24.39 -5.33
C ALA A 23 -13.15 -25.20 -6.41
N SER A 24 -11.85 -25.43 -6.26
CA SER A 24 -11.06 -26.24 -7.19
C SER A 24 -11.38 -27.74 -7.09
N VAL A 25 -11.83 -28.22 -5.94
CA VAL A 25 -12.13 -29.66 -5.73
C VAL A 25 -13.18 -30.20 -6.72
N PRO A 26 -14.37 -29.58 -6.89
CA PRO A 26 -15.35 -30.06 -7.87
C PRO A 26 -14.82 -30.06 -9.31
N TYR A 27 -14.00 -29.06 -9.67
CA TYR A 27 -13.38 -29.00 -10.99
C TYR A 27 -12.48 -30.20 -11.23
N ILE A 28 -11.58 -30.52 -10.27
CA ILE A 28 -10.67 -31.66 -10.35
C ILE A 28 -11.44 -32.99 -10.50
N PHE A 29 -12.55 -33.15 -9.74
CA PHE A 29 -13.36 -34.37 -9.82
C PHE A 29 -14.11 -34.48 -11.13
N ARG A 30 -14.50 -33.38 -11.74
CA ARG A 30 -15.25 -33.36 -13.00
C ARG A 30 -14.35 -33.52 -14.23
N GLU A 31 -13.26 -32.77 -14.29
CA GLU A 31 -12.39 -32.67 -15.46
C GLU A 31 -11.13 -33.54 -15.37
N GLY A 32 -10.78 -33.99 -14.15
CA GLY A 32 -9.61 -34.82 -13.89
C GLY A 32 -8.37 -34.04 -13.45
N VAL A 33 -7.45 -34.78 -12.82
CA VAL A 33 -6.20 -34.22 -12.30
C VAL A 33 -5.28 -33.73 -13.42
N GLU A 34 -5.25 -34.44 -14.56
CA GLU A 34 -4.41 -34.08 -15.69
C GLU A 34 -4.79 -32.71 -16.28
N GLU A 35 -6.09 -32.41 -16.39
CA GLU A 35 -6.57 -31.12 -16.86
C GLU A 35 -6.21 -29.99 -15.89
N PHE A 36 -6.38 -30.20 -14.57
CA PHE A 36 -6.00 -29.22 -13.57
C PHE A 36 -4.50 -28.94 -13.55
N THR A 37 -3.65 -29.98 -13.67
CA THR A 37 -2.19 -29.85 -13.59
C THR A 37 -1.55 -29.41 -14.90
N LYS A 38 -2.32 -29.25 -15.96
CA LYS A 38 -1.87 -28.71 -17.25
C LYS A 38 -1.35 -27.28 -17.14
N TYR A 39 -1.89 -26.52 -16.22
CA TYR A 39 -1.50 -25.15 -15.93
C TYR A 39 -0.62 -25.09 -14.68
N GLY A 40 0.20 -24.04 -14.60
CA GLY A 40 1.02 -23.74 -13.43
C GLY A 40 2.47 -24.20 -13.55
N THR A 41 3.21 -23.95 -12.45
CA THR A 41 4.63 -24.33 -12.32
C THR A 41 4.76 -25.77 -11.82
N GLU A 42 5.99 -26.27 -11.67
CA GLU A 42 6.24 -27.63 -11.17
C GLU A 42 5.59 -27.88 -9.81
N ARG A 43 5.69 -26.91 -8.88
CA ARG A 43 5.23 -27.01 -7.50
C ARG A 43 3.92 -26.28 -7.20
N SER A 44 3.50 -25.37 -8.06
CA SER A 44 2.25 -24.62 -7.94
C SER A 44 1.37 -24.86 -9.16
N LYS A 45 0.45 -25.84 -9.03
CA LYS A 45 -0.42 -26.25 -10.13
C LYS A 45 -1.73 -25.47 -10.15
N GLY A 46 -2.34 -25.41 -11.35
CA GLY A 46 -3.62 -24.78 -11.58
C GLY A 46 -3.52 -23.28 -11.86
N THR A 47 -4.62 -22.61 -11.61
CA THR A 47 -4.81 -21.17 -11.78
C THR A 47 -4.97 -20.48 -10.44
N LYS A 48 -4.88 -19.16 -10.45
CA LYS A 48 -5.12 -18.32 -9.28
C LYS A 48 -5.93 -17.09 -9.67
N VAL A 49 -6.94 -16.78 -8.87
CA VAL A 49 -7.72 -15.55 -9.02
C VAL A 49 -7.01 -14.41 -8.27
N PHE A 50 -6.75 -13.31 -8.97
CA PHE A 50 -6.23 -12.07 -8.40
C PHE A 50 -7.29 -10.97 -8.41
N CYS A 51 -7.35 -10.23 -7.29
CA CYS A 51 -8.01 -8.93 -7.23
C CYS A 51 -6.96 -7.88 -7.59
N LEU A 52 -6.92 -7.51 -8.87
CA LEU A 52 -6.02 -6.50 -9.40
C LEU A 52 -6.64 -5.12 -9.19
N GLY A 53 -5.91 -4.24 -8.51
CA GLY A 53 -6.40 -2.91 -8.16
C GLY A 53 -5.28 -1.89 -8.00
N GLY A 54 -5.63 -0.70 -7.51
CA GLY A 54 -4.71 0.42 -7.38
C GLY A 54 -4.59 1.23 -8.67
N LYS A 55 -3.37 1.57 -9.07
CA LYS A 55 -3.04 2.48 -10.17
C LYS A 55 -2.88 1.81 -11.53
N VAL A 56 -3.57 0.70 -11.75
CA VAL A 56 -3.60 -0.03 -13.02
C VAL A 56 -4.84 0.36 -13.83
N VAL A 57 -4.73 0.34 -15.17
CA VAL A 57 -5.81 0.77 -16.06
C VAL A 57 -7.06 -0.11 -15.90
N ASN A 58 -6.89 -1.44 -15.96
CA ASN A 58 -7.98 -2.40 -15.83
C ASN A 58 -7.99 -2.99 -14.41
N VAL A 59 -8.90 -2.52 -13.58
CA VAL A 59 -9.11 -3.05 -12.22
C VAL A 59 -10.20 -4.12 -12.23
N GLY A 60 -10.03 -5.16 -11.41
CA GLY A 60 -11.05 -6.22 -11.30
C GLY A 60 -10.47 -7.56 -10.87
N LEU A 61 -11.29 -8.60 -11.00
CA LEU A 61 -10.84 -9.97 -10.79
C LEU A 61 -10.29 -10.55 -12.09
N VAL A 62 -9.14 -11.19 -12.00
CA VAL A 62 -8.47 -11.85 -13.10
C VAL A 62 -8.01 -13.25 -12.67
N GLU A 63 -8.32 -14.25 -13.45
CA GLU A 63 -7.80 -15.61 -13.27
C GLU A 63 -6.62 -15.83 -14.22
N ILE A 64 -5.50 -16.23 -13.65
CA ILE A 64 -4.25 -16.48 -14.40
C ILE A 64 -3.68 -17.85 -14.05
N PRO A 65 -2.96 -18.50 -14.98
CA PRO A 65 -2.15 -19.67 -14.66
C PRO A 65 -1.07 -19.32 -13.63
N MET A 66 -0.81 -20.22 -12.69
CA MET A 66 0.35 -20.10 -11.83
C MET A 66 1.62 -20.04 -12.69
N GLY A 67 2.55 -19.14 -12.37
CA GLY A 67 3.75 -18.90 -13.15
C GLY A 67 3.67 -17.76 -14.16
N THR A 68 2.48 -17.15 -14.36
CA THR A 68 2.35 -15.84 -15.02
C THR A 68 3.20 -14.83 -14.29
N THR A 69 3.93 -13.97 -14.98
CA THR A 69 4.78 -12.97 -14.34
C THR A 69 4.00 -11.77 -13.82
N LEU A 70 4.58 -11.03 -12.85
CA LEU A 70 4.00 -9.76 -12.42
C LEU A 70 3.91 -8.75 -13.56
N ARG A 71 4.85 -8.77 -14.50
CA ARG A 71 4.84 -7.92 -15.69
C ARG A 71 3.62 -8.20 -16.56
N GLU A 72 3.38 -9.46 -16.90
CA GLU A 72 2.19 -9.86 -17.67
C GLU A 72 0.89 -9.48 -16.96
N LEU A 73 0.81 -9.70 -15.65
CA LEU A 73 -0.37 -9.34 -14.86
C LEU A 73 -0.64 -7.83 -14.90
N ILE A 74 0.39 -6.99 -14.73
CA ILE A 74 0.23 -5.53 -14.63
C ILE A 74 0.05 -4.88 -15.99
N PHE A 75 0.89 -5.23 -16.96
CA PHE A 75 0.97 -4.50 -18.23
C PHE A 75 0.12 -5.13 -19.33
N ASP A 76 0.14 -6.45 -19.48
CA ASP A 76 -0.60 -7.10 -20.56
C ASP A 76 -2.07 -7.28 -20.21
N ILE A 77 -2.37 -7.74 -19.01
CA ILE A 77 -3.74 -7.97 -18.54
C ILE A 77 -4.32 -6.67 -17.94
N GLY A 78 -3.58 -6.05 -17.03
CA GLY A 78 -3.95 -4.82 -16.35
C GLY A 78 -3.93 -3.58 -17.24
N GLY A 79 -3.34 -3.66 -18.42
CA GLY A 79 -3.26 -2.54 -19.37
C GLY A 79 -2.25 -1.44 -18.99
N GLY A 80 -1.35 -1.73 -18.04
CA GLY A 80 -0.32 -0.80 -17.56
C GLY A 80 -0.83 0.21 -16.54
N ILE A 81 -0.02 1.24 -16.30
CA ILE A 81 -0.28 2.24 -15.26
C ILE A 81 -1.20 3.34 -15.79
N GLN A 82 -2.15 3.77 -14.97
CA GLN A 82 -3.10 4.85 -15.31
C GLN A 82 -2.36 6.14 -15.65
N ASP A 83 -2.95 6.93 -16.54
CA ASP A 83 -2.49 8.25 -16.95
C ASP A 83 -1.05 8.29 -17.52
N GLY A 84 -0.51 7.14 -17.95
CA GLY A 84 0.85 7.02 -18.49
C GLY A 84 1.94 7.28 -17.47
N LYS A 85 1.65 7.19 -16.18
CA LYS A 85 2.60 7.32 -15.08
C LYS A 85 3.54 6.13 -15.00
N ARG A 86 4.61 6.29 -14.22
CA ARG A 86 5.58 5.22 -14.02
C ARG A 86 5.10 4.25 -12.93
N PHE A 87 5.31 2.96 -13.18
CA PHE A 87 5.18 1.94 -12.16
C PHE A 87 6.16 2.22 -11.01
N LYS A 88 5.70 2.07 -9.79
CA LYS A 88 6.54 2.23 -8.60
C LYS A 88 6.68 0.92 -7.85
N ALA A 89 5.57 0.28 -7.55
CA ALA A 89 5.55 -0.96 -6.79
C ALA A 89 4.22 -1.70 -6.92
N ILE A 90 4.21 -2.96 -6.52
CA ILE A 90 3.01 -3.75 -6.31
C ILE A 90 3.05 -4.39 -4.92
N GLN A 91 1.97 -4.26 -4.17
CA GLN A 91 1.75 -5.00 -2.93
C GLN A 91 0.97 -6.26 -3.23
N THR A 92 1.52 -7.42 -2.91
CA THR A 92 0.86 -8.72 -3.03
C THR A 92 0.65 -9.37 -1.67
N GLY A 93 -0.27 -10.32 -1.56
CA GLY A 93 -0.54 -11.02 -0.30
C GLY A 93 -1.25 -10.18 0.77
N GLY A 94 -1.80 -9.01 0.39
CA GLY A 94 -2.46 -8.11 1.32
C GLY A 94 -1.52 -7.57 2.41
N PRO A 95 -2.04 -7.29 3.63
CA PRO A 95 -1.23 -6.71 4.72
C PRO A 95 -0.15 -7.63 5.25
N SER A 96 -0.20 -8.92 4.97
CA SER A 96 0.83 -9.88 5.39
C SER A 96 1.95 -10.08 4.36
N GLY A 97 1.76 -9.57 3.14
CA GLY A 97 2.73 -9.66 2.06
C GLY A 97 3.73 -8.51 2.07
N GLY A 98 4.51 -8.43 1.01
CA GLY A 98 5.52 -7.41 0.80
C GLY A 98 5.27 -6.59 -0.46
N CYS A 99 5.99 -5.50 -0.54
CA CYS A 99 6.04 -4.61 -1.69
C CYS A 99 7.15 -5.07 -2.63
N LEU A 100 6.84 -5.26 -3.91
CA LEU A 100 7.77 -5.63 -4.96
C LEU A 100 7.92 -4.47 -5.94
N THR A 101 9.10 -4.34 -6.55
CA THR A 101 9.49 -3.20 -7.39
C THR A 101 9.67 -3.58 -8.86
N GLU A 102 10.21 -2.68 -9.65
CA GLU A 102 10.49 -2.91 -11.07
C GLU A 102 11.46 -4.08 -11.31
N GLU A 103 12.39 -4.30 -10.38
CA GLU A 103 13.36 -5.40 -10.43
C GLU A 103 12.69 -6.77 -10.32
N ASP A 104 11.50 -6.83 -9.70
CA ASP A 104 10.75 -8.06 -9.44
C ASP A 104 9.70 -8.37 -10.52
N LEU A 105 9.52 -7.50 -11.52
CA LEU A 105 8.42 -7.62 -12.50
C LEU A 105 8.41 -8.94 -13.27
N ASP A 106 9.56 -9.54 -13.48
CA ASP A 106 9.69 -10.81 -14.19
C ASP A 106 9.61 -12.04 -13.26
N THR A 107 9.28 -11.83 -11.97
CA THR A 107 9.05 -12.91 -11.02
C THR A 107 7.79 -13.68 -11.39
N PRO A 108 7.87 -15.01 -11.55
CA PRO A 108 6.70 -15.85 -11.73
C PRO A 108 5.81 -15.83 -10.49
N ILE A 109 4.53 -15.64 -10.69
CA ILE A 109 3.54 -15.65 -9.62
C ILE A 109 3.24 -17.10 -9.23
N ASP A 110 3.96 -17.60 -8.26
CA ASP A 110 3.73 -18.88 -7.59
C ASP A 110 4.13 -18.79 -6.11
N PHE A 111 3.85 -19.83 -5.34
CA PHE A 111 4.06 -19.79 -3.90
C PHE A 111 5.54 -19.65 -3.51
N ASP A 112 6.44 -20.31 -4.21
CA ASP A 112 7.87 -20.34 -3.86
C ASP A 112 8.58 -19.05 -4.32
N ASN A 113 8.35 -18.63 -5.57
CA ASN A 113 8.99 -17.44 -6.13
C ASN A 113 8.55 -16.15 -5.44
N MET A 114 7.25 -16.04 -5.11
CA MET A 114 6.75 -14.86 -4.39
C MET A 114 7.35 -14.73 -2.98
N VAL A 115 7.58 -15.86 -2.29
CA VAL A 115 8.24 -15.86 -0.98
C VAL A 115 9.73 -15.53 -1.13
N ALA A 116 10.39 -16.06 -2.15
CA ALA A 116 11.80 -15.75 -2.44
C ALA A 116 12.03 -14.27 -2.78
N ALA A 117 11.06 -13.63 -3.44
CA ALA A 117 11.06 -12.19 -3.72
C ALA A 117 10.70 -11.31 -2.51
N GLY A 118 10.48 -11.89 -1.33
CA GLY A 118 10.19 -11.14 -0.10
C GLY A 118 8.71 -10.74 0.09
N SER A 119 7.82 -11.34 -0.69
CA SER A 119 6.37 -11.13 -0.56
C SER A 119 5.64 -12.45 -0.35
N MET A 120 4.37 -12.50 -0.68
CA MET A 120 3.58 -13.74 -0.71
C MET A 120 2.39 -13.59 -1.66
N MET A 121 1.84 -14.73 -2.09
CA MET A 121 0.65 -14.73 -2.93
C MET A 121 -0.63 -14.37 -2.14
N GLY A 122 -0.74 -14.85 -0.91
CA GLY A 122 -1.92 -14.67 -0.07
C GLY A 122 -3.18 -15.19 -0.75
N SER A 123 -4.28 -14.44 -0.60
CA SER A 123 -5.56 -14.75 -1.24
C SER A 123 -5.72 -14.14 -2.64
N GLY A 124 -4.65 -13.61 -3.24
CA GLY A 124 -4.68 -13.03 -4.57
C GLY A 124 -4.92 -11.51 -4.60
N GLY A 125 -4.63 -10.80 -3.53
CA GLY A 125 -4.61 -9.33 -3.56
C GLY A 125 -3.39 -8.82 -4.29
N ALA A 126 -3.58 -7.92 -5.26
CA ALA A 126 -2.52 -7.29 -6.06
C ALA A 126 -2.84 -5.80 -6.23
N ILE A 127 -2.17 -4.95 -5.45
CA ILE A 127 -2.41 -3.51 -5.45
C ILE A 127 -1.22 -2.81 -6.09
N VAL A 128 -1.43 -2.27 -7.28
CA VAL A 128 -0.42 -1.57 -8.06
C VAL A 128 -0.33 -0.11 -7.63
N MET A 129 0.88 0.39 -7.54
CA MET A 129 1.22 1.76 -7.13
C MET A 129 2.05 2.45 -8.20
N ASP A 130 1.79 3.73 -8.39
CA ASP A 130 2.53 4.61 -9.29
C ASP A 130 3.45 5.58 -8.52
N GLU A 131 4.12 6.45 -9.25
CA GLU A 131 5.03 7.46 -8.71
C GLU A 131 4.39 8.45 -7.72
N ASP A 132 3.06 8.60 -7.74
CA ASP A 132 2.33 9.47 -6.81
C ASP A 132 1.96 8.79 -5.48
N ASN A 133 2.29 7.52 -5.29
CA ASN A 133 2.07 6.84 -4.01
C ASN A 133 3.24 7.09 -3.05
N CYS A 134 2.95 7.54 -1.84
CA CYS A 134 3.91 7.63 -0.76
C CYS A 134 4.05 6.26 -0.06
N MET A 135 5.24 5.68 -0.09
CA MET A 135 5.43 4.33 0.45
C MET A 135 5.39 4.30 1.99
N VAL A 136 5.69 5.42 2.65
CA VAL A 136 5.51 5.56 4.11
C VAL A 136 4.03 5.57 4.49
N ASP A 137 3.19 6.26 3.70
CA ASP A 137 1.74 6.29 3.92
C ASP A 137 1.09 4.94 3.59
N VAL A 138 1.57 4.24 2.57
CA VAL A 138 1.17 2.86 2.24
C VAL A 138 1.49 1.91 3.40
N ALA A 139 2.70 1.97 3.95
CA ALA A 139 3.08 1.16 5.12
C ALA A 139 2.20 1.48 6.34
N LYS A 140 1.90 2.76 6.57
CA LYS A 140 0.99 3.22 7.62
C LYS A 140 -0.43 2.66 7.45
N PHE A 141 -0.95 2.69 6.23
CA PHE A 141 -2.28 2.15 5.90
C PHE A 141 -2.38 0.66 6.25
N TYR A 142 -1.42 -0.15 5.80
CA TYR A 142 -1.41 -1.58 6.12
C TYR A 142 -1.20 -1.85 7.61
N MET A 143 -0.38 -1.05 8.29
CA MET A 143 -0.19 -1.18 9.73
C MET A 143 -1.46 -0.85 10.52
N GLY A 144 -2.24 0.14 10.08
CA GLY A 144 -3.56 0.44 10.66
C GLY A 144 -4.48 -0.79 10.61
N PHE A 145 -4.60 -1.39 9.43
CA PHE A 145 -5.39 -2.61 9.24
C PHE A 145 -4.92 -3.76 10.15
N ILE A 146 -3.60 -3.98 10.23
CA ILE A 146 -3.04 -5.05 11.08
C ILE A 146 -3.34 -4.80 12.56
N CYS A 147 -3.31 -3.54 13.02
CA CYS A 147 -3.68 -3.19 14.39
C CYS A 147 -5.13 -3.57 14.70
N ASP A 148 -6.05 -3.30 13.76
CA ASP A 148 -7.48 -3.59 13.92
C ASP A 148 -7.76 -5.11 13.90
N GLU A 149 -7.02 -5.87 13.09
CA GLU A 149 -7.14 -7.33 12.99
C GLU A 149 -6.43 -8.09 14.10
N SER A 150 -5.60 -7.45 14.89
CA SER A 150 -4.87 -8.10 15.98
C SER A 150 -5.81 -8.61 17.08
N CYS A 151 -5.76 -9.91 17.36
CA CYS A 151 -6.54 -10.51 18.46
C CYS A 151 -6.10 -10.05 19.87
N GLY A 152 -4.97 -9.33 19.98
CA GLY A 152 -4.43 -8.79 21.22
C GLY A 152 -3.83 -9.82 22.21
N LYS A 153 -3.70 -11.09 21.83
CA LYS A 153 -3.26 -12.16 22.76
C LYS A 153 -1.78 -12.05 23.16
N CYS A 154 -0.88 -11.89 22.19
CA CYS A 154 0.56 -11.81 22.45
C CYS A 154 1.08 -10.38 22.44
N SER A 155 1.99 -10.06 23.37
CA SER A 155 2.53 -8.71 23.52
C SER A 155 3.27 -8.18 22.31
N PRO A 156 4.12 -8.96 21.60
CA PRO A 156 4.82 -8.45 20.42
C PRO A 156 3.87 -7.91 19.36
N CYS A 157 2.81 -8.66 19.02
CA CYS A 157 1.81 -8.18 18.07
C CYS A 157 0.97 -7.03 18.64
N ARG A 158 0.32 -7.21 19.82
CA ARG A 158 -0.58 -6.21 20.42
C ARG A 158 0.07 -4.85 20.64
N ILE A 159 1.30 -4.84 21.17
CA ILE A 159 2.00 -3.61 21.51
C ILE A 159 2.84 -3.14 20.31
N GLY A 160 3.57 -4.06 19.68
CA GLY A 160 4.49 -3.72 18.60
C GLY A 160 3.79 -3.12 17.38
N THR A 161 2.66 -3.68 16.94
CA THR A 161 1.91 -3.13 15.80
C THR A 161 1.40 -1.72 16.09
N LYS A 162 0.89 -1.47 17.31
CA LYS A 162 0.49 -0.11 17.75
C LYS A 162 1.66 0.86 17.75
N ARG A 163 2.81 0.45 18.28
CA ARG A 163 4.00 1.32 18.32
C ARG A 163 4.52 1.64 16.92
N MET A 164 4.57 0.66 16.03
CA MET A 164 4.92 0.90 14.64
C MET A 164 3.95 1.88 13.96
N LEU A 165 2.64 1.74 14.19
CA LEU A 165 1.65 2.69 13.67
C LEU A 165 1.82 4.10 14.25
N GLU A 166 2.09 4.25 15.53
CA GLU A 166 2.37 5.54 16.17
C GLU A 166 3.63 6.20 15.58
N ILE A 167 4.68 5.43 15.32
CA ILE A 167 5.90 5.91 14.66
C ILE A 167 5.58 6.39 13.23
N LEU A 168 4.88 5.58 12.44
CA LEU A 168 4.50 5.96 11.07
C LEU A 168 3.63 7.22 11.04
N ASN A 169 2.73 7.39 12.01
CA ASN A 169 1.95 8.62 12.17
C ASN A 169 2.86 9.83 12.45
N ARG A 170 3.86 9.69 13.34
CA ARG A 170 4.83 10.77 13.59
C ARG A 170 5.65 11.10 12.33
N ILE A 171 6.11 10.09 11.61
CA ILE A 171 6.89 10.29 10.38
C ILE A 171 6.05 11.03 9.33
N THR A 172 4.81 10.58 9.08
CA THR A 172 3.94 11.19 8.06
C THR A 172 3.39 12.57 8.46
N SER A 173 3.40 12.92 9.75
CA SER A 173 3.05 14.26 10.25
C SER A 173 4.24 15.22 10.40
N GLY A 174 5.46 14.79 10.04
CA GLY A 174 6.66 15.60 10.16
C GLY A 174 7.28 15.66 11.56
N ALA A 175 6.68 15.01 12.55
CA ALA A 175 7.20 14.91 13.90
C ALA A 175 8.18 13.74 14.11
N GLY A 176 8.41 12.92 13.08
CA GLY A 176 9.32 11.78 13.14
C GLY A 176 10.79 12.18 13.29
N THR A 177 11.54 11.29 13.93
CA THR A 177 12.99 11.41 14.18
C THR A 177 13.75 10.22 13.63
N MET A 178 15.07 10.29 13.50
CA MET A 178 15.88 9.13 13.12
C MET A 178 15.82 8.00 14.15
N GLN A 179 15.64 8.33 15.43
CA GLN A 179 15.43 7.31 16.46
C GLN A 179 14.11 6.55 16.22
N ASP A 180 13.04 7.23 15.77
CA ASP A 180 11.80 6.57 15.37
C ASP A 180 12.01 5.57 14.22
N PHE A 181 12.93 5.89 13.31
CA PHE A 181 13.26 4.99 12.21
C PHE A 181 13.96 3.72 12.70
N ASP A 182 14.96 3.88 13.58
CA ASP A 182 15.69 2.76 14.18
C ASP A 182 14.74 1.89 15.04
N ASP A 183 13.88 2.51 15.86
CA ASP A 183 12.87 1.85 16.67
C ASP A 183 11.87 1.06 15.79
N LEU A 184 11.52 1.59 14.62
CA LEU A 184 10.60 0.92 13.69
C LEU A 184 11.19 -0.40 13.17
N GLU A 185 12.47 -0.42 12.79
CA GLU A 185 13.16 -1.64 12.34
C GLU A 185 13.30 -2.65 13.49
N GLU A 186 13.64 -2.20 14.71
CA GLU A 186 13.79 -3.07 15.89
C GLU A 186 12.46 -3.72 16.29
N ILE A 187 11.39 -2.92 16.39
CA ILE A 187 10.06 -3.43 16.75
C ILE A 187 9.55 -4.39 15.67
N ALA A 188 9.79 -4.08 14.39
CA ALA A 188 9.43 -4.96 13.27
C ALA A 188 10.10 -6.34 13.39
N ALA A 189 11.41 -6.37 13.68
CA ALA A 189 12.16 -7.60 13.90
C ALA A 189 11.63 -8.39 15.12
N ALA A 190 11.32 -7.69 16.22
CA ALA A 190 10.76 -8.29 17.42
C ALA A 190 9.37 -8.90 17.17
N CYS A 191 8.49 -8.23 16.42
CA CYS A 191 7.19 -8.76 16.03
C CYS A 191 7.32 -10.04 15.20
N LYS A 192 8.21 -10.02 14.21
CA LYS A 192 8.45 -11.15 13.32
C LYS A 192 8.92 -12.40 14.05
N THR A 193 9.81 -12.26 15.02
CA THR A 193 10.45 -13.39 15.71
C THR A 193 9.67 -13.89 16.92
N ASN A 194 8.93 -13.03 17.62
CA ASN A 194 8.35 -13.36 18.92
C ASN A 194 6.81 -13.44 18.93
N SER A 195 6.13 -13.17 17.80
CA SER A 195 4.68 -13.31 17.74
C SER A 195 4.25 -14.78 17.67
N LEU A 196 3.11 -15.11 18.30
CA LEU A 196 2.63 -16.49 18.42
C LEU A 196 1.97 -17.04 17.15
N CYS A 197 1.53 -16.20 16.23
CA CYS A 197 0.82 -16.64 15.03
C CYS A 197 1.29 -15.87 13.79
N ALA A 198 0.90 -16.35 12.61
CA ALA A 198 1.29 -15.81 11.33
C ALA A 198 0.95 -14.31 11.19
N LEU A 199 -0.22 -13.85 11.68
CA LEU A 199 -0.59 -12.43 11.59
C LEU A 199 0.48 -11.54 12.24
N GLY A 200 0.90 -11.85 13.46
CA GLY A 200 1.94 -11.07 14.14
C GLY A 200 3.32 -11.25 13.52
N GLN A 201 3.66 -12.46 13.05
CA GLN A 201 4.95 -12.75 12.42
C GLN A 201 5.11 -12.05 11.07
N THR A 202 4.02 -11.84 10.34
CA THR A 202 4.03 -11.15 9.04
C THR A 202 3.63 -9.67 9.13
N SER A 203 3.23 -9.19 10.32
CA SER A 203 2.73 -7.83 10.53
C SER A 203 3.70 -6.73 10.07
N ALA A 204 4.98 -7.00 10.17
CA ALA A 204 6.03 -6.04 9.82
C ALA A 204 6.43 -6.08 8.34
N ASN A 205 5.95 -7.04 7.54
CA ASN A 205 6.37 -7.18 6.14
C ASN A 205 6.14 -5.92 5.29
N PRO A 206 4.99 -5.23 5.36
CA PRO A 206 4.80 -3.99 4.60
C PRO A 206 5.82 -2.90 4.97
N ILE A 207 6.18 -2.79 6.24
CA ILE A 207 7.18 -1.83 6.71
C ILE A 207 8.57 -2.23 6.23
N LEU A 208 8.98 -3.47 6.47
CA LEU A 208 10.32 -3.94 6.13
C LEU A 208 10.57 -3.90 4.62
N SER A 209 9.59 -4.29 3.79
CA SER A 209 9.72 -4.23 2.34
C SER A 209 9.75 -2.79 1.82
N THR A 210 8.94 -1.89 2.36
CA THR A 210 8.99 -0.47 1.96
C THR A 210 10.26 0.22 2.42
N ILE A 211 10.82 -0.12 3.58
CA ILE A 211 12.13 0.37 4.01
C ILE A 211 13.24 -0.16 3.10
N ALA A 212 13.19 -1.43 2.73
CA ALA A 212 14.22 -2.04 1.88
C ALA A 212 14.33 -1.36 0.51
N HIS A 213 13.19 -1.01 -0.11
CA HIS A 213 13.15 -0.45 -1.46
C HIS A 213 13.02 1.08 -1.50
N PHE A 214 12.51 1.72 -0.46
CA PHE A 214 12.18 3.15 -0.44
C PHE A 214 12.68 3.87 0.81
N ARG A 215 13.84 3.48 1.32
CA ARG A 215 14.47 4.08 2.51
C ARG A 215 14.57 5.59 2.40
N ASP A 216 14.89 6.09 1.21
CA ASP A 216 15.05 7.52 0.96
C ASP A 216 13.77 8.31 1.19
N GLU A 217 12.59 7.72 0.94
CA GLU A 217 11.31 8.37 1.24
C GLU A 217 11.13 8.56 2.76
N TYR A 218 11.48 7.55 3.57
CA TYR A 218 11.46 7.68 5.04
C TYR A 218 12.39 8.79 5.52
N ILE A 219 13.61 8.83 4.98
CA ILE A 219 14.60 9.86 5.34
C ILE A 219 14.10 11.25 4.94
N ALA A 220 13.54 11.43 3.74
CA ALA A 220 12.96 12.68 3.30
C ALA A 220 11.83 13.17 4.23
N HIS A 221 10.94 12.27 4.68
CA HIS A 221 9.89 12.61 5.64
C HIS A 221 10.47 13.04 7.00
N ILE A 222 11.55 12.38 7.46
CA ILE A 222 12.14 12.61 8.78
C ILE A 222 13.08 13.83 8.78
N GLN A 223 14.02 13.91 7.83
CA GLN A 223 15.06 14.93 7.81
C GLN A 223 14.63 16.18 7.06
N ASP A 224 14.10 16.01 5.85
CA ASP A 224 13.76 17.13 4.99
C ASP A 224 12.36 17.68 5.27
N LYS A 225 11.56 16.97 6.08
CA LYS A 225 10.15 17.29 6.35
C LYS A 225 9.34 17.45 5.07
N LYS A 226 9.60 16.57 4.09
CA LYS A 226 8.96 16.58 2.78
C LYS A 226 8.41 15.20 2.43
N CYS A 227 7.26 15.17 1.78
CA CYS A 227 6.72 13.96 1.17
C CYS A 227 7.02 13.99 -0.34
N PRO A 228 7.94 13.15 -0.86
CA PRO A 228 8.28 13.15 -2.29
C PRO A 228 7.07 12.92 -3.21
N ALA A 229 6.15 12.07 -2.80
CA ALA A 229 4.91 11.79 -3.52
C ALA A 229 3.80 12.83 -3.28
N LYS A 230 4.02 13.83 -2.44
CA LYS A 230 3.08 14.93 -2.12
C LYS A 230 1.73 14.46 -1.57
N VAL A 231 1.71 13.36 -0.84
CA VAL A 231 0.52 12.72 -0.25
C VAL A 231 0.31 13.13 1.20
N CYS A 232 1.39 13.19 2.00
CA CYS A 232 1.32 13.45 3.43
C CYS A 232 1.00 14.91 3.72
N LYS A 233 -0.23 15.20 4.12
CA LYS A 233 -0.78 16.57 4.23
C LYS A 233 0.05 17.51 5.11
N ASP A 234 0.63 16.99 6.19
CA ASP A 234 1.42 17.81 7.11
C ASP A 234 2.82 18.15 6.56
N LEU A 235 3.23 17.48 5.47
CA LEU A 235 4.54 17.63 4.83
C LEU A 235 4.46 18.28 3.45
N ILE A 236 3.32 18.87 3.10
CA ILE A 236 3.15 19.58 1.83
C ILE A 236 2.70 21.02 2.09
N THR A 237 3.05 21.90 1.16
CA THR A 237 2.54 23.27 1.12
C THR A 237 1.99 23.58 -0.26
N TYR A 238 0.94 24.39 -0.30
CA TYR A 238 0.43 24.92 -1.57
C TYR A 238 0.99 26.32 -1.77
N THR A 239 1.66 26.53 -2.90
CA THR A 239 2.25 27.83 -3.25
C THR A 239 1.61 28.41 -4.50
N ILE A 240 1.51 29.73 -4.58
CA ILE A 240 0.99 30.42 -5.75
C ILE A 240 2.15 31.12 -6.46
N ASP A 241 2.43 30.68 -7.69
CA ASP A 241 3.42 31.27 -8.56
C ASP A 241 2.96 32.69 -8.99
N PRO A 242 3.67 33.75 -8.59
CA PRO A 242 3.27 35.13 -8.87
C PRO A 242 3.29 35.45 -10.37
N ASP A 243 4.12 34.81 -11.16
CA ASP A 243 4.28 35.06 -12.58
C ASP A 243 3.13 34.45 -13.40
N LYS A 244 2.62 33.32 -12.96
CA LYS A 244 1.47 32.64 -13.57
C LYS A 244 0.14 33.14 -13.06
N CYS A 245 0.10 33.73 -11.86
CA CYS A 245 -1.14 34.17 -11.22
C CYS A 245 -1.83 35.31 -11.96
N ARG A 246 -3.04 35.07 -12.46
CA ARG A 246 -3.85 36.08 -13.15
C ARG A 246 -4.72 36.94 -12.22
N LYS A 247 -4.54 36.83 -10.92
CA LYS A 247 -5.25 37.66 -9.91
C LYS A 247 -6.78 37.55 -10.01
N CYS A 248 -7.31 36.38 -10.44
CA CYS A 248 -8.71 36.19 -10.79
C CYS A 248 -9.62 35.81 -9.61
N SER A 249 -9.07 35.60 -8.40
CA SER A 249 -9.77 35.21 -7.17
C SER A 249 -10.47 33.82 -7.17
N MET A 250 -10.28 32.98 -8.20
CA MET A 250 -10.94 31.67 -8.24
C MET A 250 -10.51 30.77 -7.07
N CYS A 251 -9.20 30.75 -6.76
CA CYS A 251 -8.65 29.98 -5.64
C CYS A 251 -9.17 30.44 -4.27
N SER A 252 -9.27 31.76 -4.08
CA SER A 252 -9.80 32.33 -2.84
C SER A 252 -11.28 31.97 -2.64
N ARG A 253 -12.09 32.04 -3.69
CA ARG A 253 -13.52 31.64 -3.63
C ARG A 253 -13.72 30.13 -3.45
N ALA A 254 -12.78 29.33 -3.92
CA ALA A 254 -12.84 27.89 -3.76
C ALA A 254 -12.33 27.40 -2.39
N CYS A 255 -11.68 28.27 -1.61
CA CYS A 255 -11.11 27.91 -0.32
C CYS A 255 -12.18 27.83 0.78
N PRO A 256 -12.50 26.66 1.35
CA PRO A 256 -13.52 26.52 2.38
C PRO A 256 -13.10 27.15 3.71
N MET A 257 -11.80 27.36 3.91
CA MET A 257 -11.24 27.96 5.14
C MET A 257 -10.92 29.45 4.98
N GLU A 258 -11.20 30.04 3.81
CA GLU A 258 -10.94 31.45 3.51
C GLU A 258 -9.47 31.89 3.76
N THR A 259 -8.53 30.96 3.65
CA THR A 259 -7.09 31.19 3.96
C THR A 259 -6.31 31.79 2.79
N ILE A 260 -6.96 32.16 1.68
CA ILE A 260 -6.30 32.68 0.49
C ILE A 260 -6.66 34.16 0.30
N HIS A 261 -5.69 35.02 0.51
CA HIS A 261 -5.87 36.45 0.55
C HIS A 261 -5.22 37.15 -0.65
N GLY A 262 -5.87 38.20 -1.15
CA GLY A 262 -5.39 39.03 -2.27
C GLY A 262 -6.51 39.93 -2.79
N GLN A 263 -6.15 40.89 -3.65
CA GLN A 263 -7.12 41.79 -4.27
C GLN A 263 -7.28 41.43 -5.75
N PRO A 264 -8.51 41.10 -6.19
CA PRO A 264 -8.77 40.77 -7.60
C PRO A 264 -8.30 41.87 -8.56
N GLY A 265 -7.56 41.46 -9.57
CA GLY A 265 -6.99 42.35 -10.60
C GLY A 265 -5.80 43.21 -10.13
N LYS A 266 -5.47 43.24 -8.82
CA LYS A 266 -4.43 44.12 -8.26
C LYS A 266 -3.22 43.34 -7.75
N THR A 267 -3.43 42.47 -6.75
CA THR A 267 -2.33 41.75 -6.10
C THR A 267 -2.38 40.26 -6.42
N VAL A 268 -1.25 39.61 -6.36
CA VAL A 268 -1.14 38.16 -6.34
C VAL A 268 -1.83 37.64 -5.07
N PHE A 269 -2.46 36.46 -5.16
CA PHE A 269 -3.04 35.84 -3.98
C PHE A 269 -1.96 35.06 -3.23
N GLU A 270 -2.07 35.00 -1.91
CA GLU A 270 -1.19 34.26 -1.01
C GLU A 270 -2.01 33.32 -0.13
N ILE A 271 -1.42 32.16 0.20
CA ILE A 271 -2.08 31.13 1.02
C ILE A 271 -1.52 31.22 2.44
N ASP A 272 -2.38 31.49 3.41
CA ASP A 272 -2.03 31.36 4.82
C ASP A 272 -1.87 29.88 5.19
N GLN A 273 -0.64 29.43 5.31
CA GLN A 273 -0.29 28.03 5.58
C GLN A 273 -0.70 27.60 7.00
N SER A 274 -0.83 28.50 7.95
CA SER A 274 -1.15 28.20 9.35
C SER A 274 -2.59 27.68 9.53
N ASN A 275 -3.49 28.14 8.68
CA ASN A 275 -4.90 27.79 8.71
C ASN A 275 -5.32 26.90 7.52
N CYS A 276 -4.41 26.58 6.62
CA CYS A 276 -4.68 25.77 5.44
C CYS A 276 -4.84 24.29 5.80
N ILE A 277 -6.01 23.70 5.50
CA ILE A 277 -6.30 22.27 5.72
C ILE A 277 -5.77 21.34 4.62
N LYS A 278 -4.99 21.87 3.69
CA LYS A 278 -4.35 21.10 2.60
C LYS A 278 -5.33 20.29 1.74
N CYS A 279 -6.52 20.81 1.48
CA CYS A 279 -7.59 20.09 0.75
C CYS A 279 -7.43 20.08 -0.78
N GLY A 280 -6.55 20.90 -1.35
CA GLY A 280 -6.28 20.95 -2.80
C GLY A 280 -7.33 21.68 -3.65
N MET A 281 -8.42 22.22 -3.07
CA MET A 281 -9.49 22.90 -3.82
C MET A 281 -8.98 24.10 -4.61
N CYS A 282 -7.99 24.83 -4.10
CA CYS A 282 -7.36 25.95 -4.78
C CYS A 282 -6.59 25.50 -6.04
N LEU A 283 -5.86 24.38 -5.95
CA LEU A 283 -5.16 23.79 -7.09
C LEU A 283 -6.14 23.39 -8.18
N ALA A 284 -7.17 22.60 -7.83
CA ALA A 284 -8.19 22.13 -8.76
C ALA A 284 -8.98 23.28 -9.44
N SER A 285 -9.13 24.43 -8.78
CA SER A 285 -9.84 25.60 -9.31
C SER A 285 -8.98 26.51 -10.18
N CYS A 286 -7.65 26.34 -10.16
CA CYS A 286 -6.73 27.22 -10.90
C CYS A 286 -6.63 26.82 -12.37
N LYS A 287 -7.20 27.60 -13.28
CA LYS A 287 -7.12 27.36 -14.74
C LYS A 287 -5.81 27.81 -15.38
N PHE A 288 -4.89 28.36 -14.61
CA PHE A 288 -3.65 28.97 -15.11
C PHE A 288 -2.41 28.23 -14.62
N ASP A 289 -2.58 27.06 -14.00
CA ASP A 289 -1.50 26.26 -13.42
C ASP A 289 -0.54 27.08 -12.54
N ALA A 290 -1.11 28.09 -11.85
CA ALA A 290 -0.35 28.97 -10.98
C ALA A 290 -0.21 28.44 -9.54
N ILE A 291 -0.76 27.29 -9.23
CA ILE A 291 -0.67 26.70 -7.87
C ILE A 291 0.06 25.39 -7.98
N SER A 292 1.08 25.22 -7.15
CA SER A 292 1.86 23.98 -7.02
C SER A 292 1.80 23.42 -5.63
N ILE A 293 2.19 22.17 -5.48
CA ILE A 293 2.43 21.48 -4.22
C ILE A 293 3.94 21.34 -4.04
N ASP A 294 4.45 21.82 -2.93
CA ASP A 294 5.86 21.72 -2.53
C ASP A 294 6.00 20.83 -1.29
#